data_91e5a767e9d6bd612e46cea8743034e9
#
_entry.id   91e5a767e9d6bd612e46cea8743034e9
#
_cell.length_a   1.000
_cell.length_b   1.000
_cell.length_c   1.000
_cell.angle_alpha   90.00
_cell.angle_beta   90.00
_cell.angle_gamma   90.00
#
_symmetry.space_group_name_H-M   'P 1'
#
loop_
_entity.id
_entity.type
_entity.pdbx_description
1 polymer ?
#
loop_
_entity_poly.entity_id
_entity_poly.type
_entity_poly.pdbx_seq_one_letter_code
_entity_poly.pdbx_strand_id
1 'polypeptide(L)'
;MGKWRSIWLSDLRCTNQIKAKILIKHGITFKYIKQEFVATTGLRSKEVFHPYFGLRSIVYNPLHKIPRVVLIVDLLDKNMDLWNLLTAFYSSNSKLIGR
;
A
#
# COMPACT_ATOMS: atom_id res chain seq x y z
N MET A 1 -4.61 12.48 11.37
CA MET A 1 -4.98 11.18 10.92
C MET A 1 -6.22 11.29 10.07
N GLY A 2 -6.32 10.66 8.98
CA GLY A 2 -7.50 10.62 8.18
C GLY A 2 -7.55 11.50 6.95
N LYS A 3 -6.54 12.30 6.72
CA LYS A 3 -6.45 13.06 5.47
C LYS A 3 -5.65 12.28 4.45
N TRP A 4 -6.11 12.29 3.21
CA TRP A 4 -5.36 11.74 2.09
C TRP A 4 -4.24 12.70 1.70
N ARG A 5 -3.06 12.15 1.47
CA ARG A 5 -1.90 12.93 1.08
C ARG A 5 -1.05 12.15 0.08
N SER A 6 -0.10 12.81 -0.54
CA SER A 6 0.86 12.16 -1.43
C SER A 6 1.83 11.31 -0.63
N ILE A 7 2.32 10.24 -1.25
CA ILE A 7 3.33 9.37 -0.67
C ILE A 7 4.31 8.95 -1.76
N TRP A 8 5.54 8.73 -1.37
CA TRP A 8 6.58 8.23 -2.26
C TRP A 8 7.19 6.97 -1.66
N LEU A 9 7.20 5.91 -2.44
CA LEU A 9 7.84 4.65 -2.06
C LEU A 9 9.10 4.50 -2.90
N SER A 10 10.26 4.82 -2.35
CA SER A 10 11.51 4.64 -3.10
C SER A 10 11.82 3.16 -3.27
N ASP A 11 11.44 2.35 -2.30
CA ASP A 11 11.47 0.89 -2.40
C ASP A 11 10.47 0.31 -1.42
N LEU A 12 10.18 -0.97 -1.63
CA LEU A 12 9.17 -1.68 -0.85
C LEU A 12 9.74 -3.04 -0.47
N ARG A 13 9.80 -3.31 0.82
CA ARG A 13 10.23 -4.60 1.35
C ARG A 13 9.03 -5.45 1.70
N CYS A 14 9.20 -6.76 1.62
CA CYS A 14 8.12 -7.69 1.97
C CYS A 14 8.71 -9.05 2.28
N THR A 15 8.23 -9.68 3.35
CA THR A 15 8.67 -11.03 3.68
C THR A 15 8.11 -12.04 2.67
N ASN A 16 8.80 -13.16 2.50
CA ASN A 16 8.30 -14.21 1.61
C ASN A 16 6.96 -14.76 2.05
N GLN A 17 6.72 -14.81 3.36
CA GLN A 17 5.46 -15.28 3.91
C GLN A 17 4.30 -14.36 3.51
N ILE A 18 4.51 -13.06 3.58
CA ILE A 18 3.48 -12.08 3.19
C ILE A 18 3.26 -12.12 1.68
N LYS A 19 4.34 -12.22 0.89
CA LYS A 19 4.21 -12.36 -0.57
C LYS A 19 3.33 -13.54 -0.94
N ALA A 20 3.55 -14.69 -0.29
CA ALA A 20 2.77 -15.89 -0.54
C ALA A 20 1.31 -15.71 -0.14
N LYS A 21 1.05 -15.10 1.01
CA LYS A 21 -0.33 -14.84 1.46
C LYS A 21 -1.09 -13.96 0.48
N ILE A 22 -0.47 -12.88 0.02
CA ILE A 22 -1.10 -11.95 -0.91
C ILE A 22 -1.43 -12.67 -2.22
N LEU A 23 -0.49 -13.46 -2.73
CA LEU A 23 -0.69 -14.21 -3.96
C LEU A 23 -1.82 -15.23 -3.83
N ILE A 24 -1.84 -16.00 -2.75
CA ILE A 24 -2.83 -17.04 -2.53
C ILE A 24 -4.23 -16.45 -2.31
N LYS A 25 -4.32 -15.41 -1.47
CA LYS A 25 -5.63 -14.84 -1.12
C LYS A 25 -6.19 -13.93 -2.20
N HIS A 26 -5.34 -13.19 -2.90
CA HIS A 26 -5.80 -12.10 -3.76
C HIS A 26 -5.32 -12.19 -5.19
N GLY A 27 -4.43 -13.14 -5.49
CA GLY A 27 -3.88 -13.26 -6.83
C GLY A 27 -2.98 -12.11 -7.26
N ILE A 28 -2.40 -11.39 -6.30
CA ILE A 28 -1.55 -10.25 -6.57
C ILE A 28 -0.10 -10.65 -6.34
N THR A 29 0.76 -10.42 -7.35
CA THR A 29 2.19 -10.70 -7.20
C THR A 29 2.91 -9.50 -6.63
N PHE A 30 3.99 -9.76 -5.90
CA PHE A 30 4.83 -8.68 -5.40
C PHE A 30 5.50 -7.92 -6.55
N LYS A 31 5.83 -8.61 -7.63
CA LYS A 31 6.38 -7.99 -8.84
C LYS A 31 5.43 -6.92 -9.39
N TYR A 32 4.15 -7.23 -9.49
CA TYR A 32 3.14 -6.28 -9.94
C TYR A 32 3.09 -5.08 -9.00
N ILE A 33 3.08 -5.33 -7.70
CA ILE A 33 3.02 -4.25 -6.70
C ILE A 33 4.22 -3.32 -6.86
N LYS A 34 5.42 -3.87 -7.01
CA LYS A 34 6.61 -3.04 -7.19
C LYS A 34 6.52 -2.21 -8.48
N GLN A 35 6.07 -2.80 -9.57
CA GLN A 35 5.93 -2.10 -10.84
C GLN A 35 4.98 -0.91 -10.75
N GLU A 36 3.89 -1.06 -10.01
CA GLU A 36 2.81 -0.07 -10.00
C GLU A 36 2.93 0.95 -8.87
N PHE A 37 3.76 0.68 -7.86
CA PHE A 37 3.82 1.52 -6.67
C PHE A 37 5.21 2.06 -6.35
N VAL A 38 6.29 1.32 -6.66
CA VAL A 38 7.65 1.78 -6.34
C VAL A 38 8.06 2.86 -7.32
N ALA A 39 8.63 3.94 -6.81
CA ALA A 39 9.12 5.08 -7.60
C ALA A 39 8.03 5.63 -8.53
N THR A 40 6.81 5.69 -8.05
CA THR A 40 5.64 6.13 -8.81
C THR A 40 5.09 7.41 -8.20
N THR A 41 4.93 8.45 -9.02
CA THR A 41 4.32 9.69 -8.57
C THR A 41 2.80 9.57 -8.54
N GLY A 42 2.17 10.41 -7.73
CA GLY A 42 0.72 10.50 -7.72
C GLY A 42 0.01 9.51 -6.82
N LEU A 43 0.76 8.69 -6.08
CA LEU A 43 0.15 7.79 -5.10
C LEU A 43 -0.53 8.60 -3.99
N ARG A 44 -1.63 8.06 -3.47
CA ARG A 44 -2.37 8.66 -2.35
C ARG A 44 -2.28 7.73 -1.15
N SER A 45 -2.15 8.33 0.02
CA SER A 45 -2.09 7.56 1.25
C SER A 45 -2.88 8.22 2.36
N LYS A 46 -3.28 7.41 3.31
CA LYS A 46 -3.99 7.83 4.51
C LYS A 46 -3.48 7.03 5.68
N GLU A 47 -3.12 7.71 6.75
CA GLU A 47 -2.68 7.03 7.96
C GLU A 47 -3.88 6.48 8.73
N VAL A 48 -3.75 5.25 9.21
CA VAL A 48 -4.73 4.61 10.06
C VAL A 48 -4.02 4.04 11.28
N PHE A 49 -4.68 4.07 12.42
CA PHE A 49 -4.13 3.55 13.65
C PHE A 49 -4.77 2.21 13.99
N HIS A 50 -3.93 1.20 14.17
CA HIS A 50 -4.38 -0.11 14.64
C HIS A 50 -4.01 -0.26 16.11
N PRO A 51 -4.94 -0.69 16.98
CA PRO A 51 -4.68 -0.75 18.44
C PRO A 51 -3.46 -1.57 18.82
N TYR A 52 -3.17 -2.65 18.08
CA TYR A 52 -2.06 -3.53 18.40
C TYR A 52 -0.81 -3.26 17.58
N PHE A 53 -0.96 -2.84 16.31
CA PHE A 53 0.15 -2.73 15.40
C PHE A 53 0.60 -1.29 15.18
N GLY A 54 -0.10 -0.33 15.77
CA GLY A 54 0.26 1.07 15.67
C GLY A 54 -0.11 1.69 14.34
N LEU A 55 0.64 2.69 13.97
CA LEU A 55 0.34 3.51 12.80
C LEU A 55 0.71 2.77 11.51
N ARG A 56 -0.23 2.74 10.58
CA ARG A 56 -0.06 2.13 9.26
C ARG A 56 -0.53 3.11 8.20
N SER A 57 -0.12 2.92 6.97
CA SER A 57 -0.58 3.74 5.85
C SER A 57 -1.30 2.88 4.83
N ILE A 58 -2.46 3.34 4.41
CA ILE A 58 -3.19 2.76 3.28
C ILE A 58 -2.75 3.52 2.04
N VAL A 59 -2.37 2.80 0.98
CA VAL A 59 -1.84 3.41 -0.25
C VAL A 59 -2.59 2.87 -1.45
N TYR A 60 -2.96 3.76 -2.37
CA TYR A 60 -3.53 3.35 -3.65
C TYR A 60 -3.03 4.26 -4.77
N ASN A 61 -3.17 3.77 -5.99
CA ASN A 61 -2.82 4.54 -7.19
C ASN A 61 -4.12 5.03 -7.83
N PRO A 62 -4.40 6.35 -7.83
CA PRO A 62 -5.67 6.87 -8.35
C PRO A 62 -5.85 6.68 -9.85
N LEU A 63 -4.79 6.35 -10.58
CA LEU A 63 -4.90 6.05 -12.01
C LEU A 63 -5.42 4.64 -12.29
N HIS A 64 -5.41 3.77 -11.29
CA HIS A 64 -5.96 2.43 -11.45
C HIS A 64 -7.48 2.47 -11.36
N LYS A 65 -8.13 1.64 -12.19
CA LYS A 65 -9.60 1.52 -12.19
C LYS A 65 -10.06 0.69 -11.00
N ILE A 66 -11.26 1.00 -10.50
CA ILE A 66 -11.91 0.23 -9.45
C ILE A 66 -12.51 -1.04 -10.06
N PRO A 67 -12.32 -2.24 -9.49
CA PRO A 67 -11.56 -2.51 -8.27
C PRO A 67 -10.06 -2.35 -8.49
N ARG A 68 -9.39 -1.80 -7.50
CA ARG A 68 -7.96 -1.55 -7.62
C ARG A 68 -7.21 -2.07 -6.41
N VAL A 69 -5.91 -2.28 -6.60
CA VAL A 69 -5.05 -2.76 -5.52
C VAL A 69 -4.83 -1.65 -4.50
N VAL A 70 -5.00 -2.02 -3.24
CA VAL A 70 -4.73 -1.16 -2.10
C VAL A 70 -3.65 -1.84 -1.26
N LEU A 71 -2.66 -1.07 -0.85
CA LEU A 71 -1.57 -1.56 0.00
C LEU A 71 -1.75 -1.07 1.42
N ILE A 72 -1.35 -1.91 2.36
CA ILE A 72 -1.13 -1.49 3.76
C ILE A 72 0.36 -1.60 4.00
N VAL A 73 0.98 -0.48 4.37
CA VAL A 73 2.43 -0.40 4.54
C VAL A 73 2.78 0.26 5.86
N ASP A 74 3.97 0.01 6.36
CA ASP A 74 4.54 0.80 7.43
C ASP A 74 5.92 1.31 7.03
N LEU A 75 6.34 2.38 7.68
CA LEU A 75 7.58 3.07 7.35
C LEU A 75 8.76 2.34 7.99
N LEU A 76 9.75 1.97 7.18
CA LEU A 76 10.99 1.36 7.65
C LEU A 76 12.08 2.40 7.84
N ASP A 77 12.27 3.29 6.87
CA ASP A 77 13.30 4.30 6.92
C ASP A 77 12.79 5.58 6.28
N LYS A 78 12.58 6.58 7.12
CA LYS A 78 12.03 7.87 6.70
C LYS A 78 12.96 8.60 5.74
N ASN A 79 14.26 8.53 5.98
CA ASN A 79 15.23 9.26 5.18
C ASN A 79 15.35 8.70 3.77
N MET A 80 15.08 7.40 3.61
CA MET A 80 15.19 6.72 2.33
C MET A 80 13.84 6.46 1.67
N ASP A 81 12.74 6.87 2.30
CA ASP A 81 11.38 6.52 1.85
C ASP A 81 11.25 5.03 1.58
N LEU A 82 11.78 4.25 2.50
CA LEU A 82 11.73 2.79 2.44
C LEU A 82 10.56 2.29 3.27
N TRP A 83 9.72 1.48 2.66
CA TRP A 83 8.48 1.02 3.26
C TRP A 83 8.40 -0.50 3.28
N ASN A 84 7.64 -1.03 4.22
CA ASN A 84 7.41 -2.45 4.37
C ASN A 84 5.96 -2.76 4.03
N LEU A 85 5.76 -3.71 3.13
CA LEU A 85 4.42 -4.15 2.73
C LEU A 85 3.90 -5.15 3.74
N LEU A 86 2.74 -4.85 4.32
CA LEU A 86 2.08 -5.73 5.29
C LEU A 86 1.00 -6.58 4.65
N THR A 87 0.26 -5.99 3.72
CA THR A 87 -0.75 -6.72 2.94
C THR A 87 -1.14 -5.90 1.72
N ALA A 88 -1.82 -6.56 0.78
CA ALA A 88 -2.41 -5.90 -0.38
C ALA A 88 -3.70 -6.64 -0.73
N PHE A 89 -4.66 -5.91 -1.25
CA PHE A 89 -5.95 -6.48 -1.61
C PHE A 89 -6.64 -5.60 -2.65
N TYR A 90 -7.65 -6.15 -3.33
CA TYR A 90 -8.49 -5.36 -4.22
C TYR A 90 -9.59 -4.68 -3.44
N SER A 91 -9.88 -3.44 -3.78
CA SER A 91 -10.98 -2.70 -3.20
C SER A 91 -11.79 -2.00 -4.28
N SER A 92 -13.09 -2.11 -4.19
CA SER A 92 -14.02 -1.34 -5.01
C SER A 92 -14.75 -0.26 -4.22
N ASN A 93 -14.36 -0.05 -2.98
CA ASN A 93 -14.99 0.92 -2.11
C ASN A 93 -14.42 2.32 -2.35
N SER A 94 -15.09 3.11 -3.20
CA SER A 94 -14.65 4.45 -3.52
C SER A 94 -14.75 5.40 -2.33
N LYS A 95 -15.63 5.15 -1.39
CA LYS A 95 -15.74 5.98 -0.18
C LYS A 95 -14.53 5.82 0.72
N LEU A 96 -13.99 4.61 0.80
CA LEU A 96 -12.82 4.33 1.63
C LEU A 96 -11.56 4.94 1.05
N ILE A 97 -11.38 4.87 -0.26
CA ILE A 97 -10.11 5.18 -0.92
C ILE A 97 -10.20 6.26 -1.98
N GLY A 98 -11.36 6.77 -2.26
CA GLY A 98 -11.56 7.74 -3.34
C GLY A 98 -11.83 9.15 -2.87
N ARG A 99 -11.81 9.38 -1.59
CA ARG A 99 -12.24 10.67 -1.06
C ARG A 99 -11.22 11.33 -0.22
#